data_5942fbc05acef8eff331b4e3f8a1a71b
#
_entry.id   5942fbc05acef8eff331b4e3f8a1a71b
#
_cell.length_a   1.000
_cell.length_b   1.000
_cell.length_c   1.000
_cell.angle_alpha   90.00
_cell.angle_beta   90.00
_cell.angle_gamma   90.00
#
_symmetry.space_group_name_H-M   'P 1'
#
loop_
_entity.id
_entity.type
_entity.pdbx_description
1 polymer ?
#
loop_
_entity_poly.entity_id
_entity_poly.type
_entity_poly.pdbx_seq_one_letter_code
_entity_poly.pdbx_strand_id
1 'polypeptide(L)'
;MASRRVRGGRASLGRVQAYLGRCGTGEAVANRDRFGGVTLQGVSGLRVARVLARAGELTGVDLDPAAYLTRGKARPPVVAGQLGLDLDLPAFDWVEAQAELGLPVVRTSGPRLRVGQLDELKAELDREYPVPVSVTLALDGGWLGSKHSGVLAEQLRAADRDVSLVLGAPFDPVDSSYKVLGLRRLLRWSARTGRSLELLRTGPIGIPAIATGASLAAIGLSSSTRHLGGPVARRADGVRPKRSPQVFVPRLLHWQRGIDLKAGLTDCGCAACARAGSGLQRFDVAYDTTVPADIRAAAREHDSLALAEVLHTVRAATDPEDELAKLRQDARDLAAEVDLAVPKWLGAWD
;
A
#
# COMPACT_ATOMS: atom_id res chain seq x y z
N MET A 1 19.98 7.44 -42.82
CA MET A 1 19.52 8.31 -41.70
C MET A 1 19.58 7.50 -40.43
N ALA A 2 20.58 7.70 -39.58
CA ALA A 2 20.79 6.96 -38.36
C ALA A 2 19.93 7.55 -37.22
N SER A 3 18.95 6.78 -36.74
CA SER A 3 18.12 7.13 -35.60
C SER A 3 19.00 7.23 -34.33
N ARG A 4 19.22 8.46 -33.85
CA ARG A 4 19.79 8.72 -32.52
C ARG A 4 18.83 8.19 -31.48
N ARG A 5 19.16 7.02 -30.90
CA ARG A 5 18.59 6.61 -29.62
C ARG A 5 18.98 7.67 -28.58
N VAL A 6 18.03 8.49 -28.20
CA VAL A 6 18.14 9.33 -27.01
C VAL A 6 18.30 8.35 -25.84
N ARG A 7 19.49 8.32 -25.24
CA ARG A 7 19.71 7.64 -23.95
C ARG A 7 18.84 8.38 -22.92
N GLY A 8 17.68 7.81 -22.64
CA GLY A 8 16.83 8.30 -21.55
C GLY A 8 17.64 8.32 -20.27
N GLY A 9 17.71 9.48 -19.62
CA GLY A 9 18.22 9.59 -18.27
C GLY A 9 17.51 8.54 -17.40
N ARG A 10 18.24 7.90 -16.49
CA ARG A 10 17.67 6.95 -15.51
C ARG A 10 16.48 7.64 -14.86
N ALA A 11 15.26 7.13 -15.10
CA ALA A 11 14.11 7.56 -14.34
C ALA A 11 14.43 7.26 -12.88
N SER A 12 14.32 8.27 -12.02
CA SER A 12 14.50 8.04 -10.59
C SER A 12 13.45 7.05 -10.14
N LEU A 13 13.85 6.00 -9.41
CA LEU A 13 12.91 5.08 -8.77
C LEU A 13 11.89 5.88 -7.95
N GLY A 14 10.62 5.51 -8.07
CA GLY A 14 9.57 6.06 -7.23
C GLY A 14 9.84 5.85 -5.74
N ARG A 15 9.12 6.59 -4.90
CA ARG A 15 9.27 6.50 -3.44
C ARG A 15 8.53 5.29 -2.89
N VAL A 16 9.12 4.56 -1.95
CA VAL A 16 8.42 3.60 -1.10
C VAL A 16 8.30 4.18 0.29
N GLN A 17 7.11 4.09 0.87
CA GLN A 17 6.79 4.54 2.21
C GLN A 17 6.10 3.44 3.01
N ALA A 18 6.24 3.47 4.34
CA ALA A 18 5.37 2.71 5.22
C ALA A 18 3.97 3.32 5.23
N TYR A 19 2.92 2.50 5.07
CA TYR A 19 1.54 2.92 5.27
C TYR A 19 1.08 2.51 6.66
N LEU A 20 0.76 3.49 7.50
CA LEU A 20 0.38 3.30 8.88
C LEU A 20 -1.10 3.65 9.12
N GLY A 21 -1.81 2.74 9.73
CA GLY A 21 -3.16 2.96 10.23
C GLY A 21 -3.15 3.81 11.51
N ARG A 22 -3.68 3.26 12.60
CA ARG A 22 -3.55 3.91 13.91
C ARG A 22 -2.13 3.72 14.44
N CYS A 23 -1.40 4.82 14.61
CA CYS A 23 -0.04 4.82 15.14
C CYS A 23 0.20 6.01 16.05
N GLY A 24 1.22 5.93 16.89
CA GLY A 24 1.75 7.06 17.65
C GLY A 24 2.78 7.85 16.84
N THR A 25 3.13 9.06 17.34
CA THR A 25 4.14 9.91 16.69
C THR A 25 5.50 9.23 16.59
N GLY A 26 5.95 8.54 17.64
CA GLY A 26 7.25 7.82 17.63
C GLY A 26 7.29 6.69 16.58
N GLU A 27 6.20 5.93 16.40
CA GLU A 27 6.09 4.90 15.36
C GLU A 27 6.13 5.54 13.95
N ALA A 28 5.45 6.68 13.78
CA ALA A 28 5.46 7.41 12.52
C ALA A 28 6.86 7.91 12.15
N VAL A 29 7.57 8.53 13.09
CA VAL A 29 8.95 9.01 12.91
C VAL A 29 9.89 7.87 12.58
N ALA A 30 9.88 6.79 13.38
CA ALA A 30 10.75 5.64 13.16
C ALA A 30 10.54 5.00 11.76
N ASN A 31 9.30 4.92 11.27
CA ASN A 31 9.04 4.41 9.92
C ASN A 31 9.39 5.43 8.84
N ARG A 32 9.14 6.73 9.05
CA ARG A 32 9.57 7.79 8.13
C ARG A 32 11.08 7.72 7.88
N ASP A 33 11.85 7.64 8.95
CA ASP A 33 13.32 7.63 8.87
C ASP A 33 13.84 6.35 8.20
N ARG A 34 13.18 5.22 8.44
CA ARG A 34 13.53 3.91 7.88
C ARG A 34 13.25 3.80 6.38
N PHE A 35 12.13 4.32 5.91
CA PHE A 35 11.69 4.22 4.52
C PHE A 35 12.01 5.47 3.68
N GLY A 36 12.41 6.56 4.31
CA GLY A 36 12.52 7.88 3.70
C GLY A 36 11.16 8.58 3.53
N GLY A 37 10.12 8.05 4.20
CA GLY A 37 8.78 8.63 4.21
C GLY A 37 7.75 7.71 4.83
N VAL A 38 6.60 8.30 5.21
CA VAL A 38 5.46 7.60 5.83
C VAL A 38 4.14 8.17 5.31
N THR A 39 3.20 7.29 4.99
CA THR A 39 1.81 7.66 4.70
C THR A 39 0.93 7.33 5.90
N LEU A 40 0.29 8.32 6.47
CA LEU A 40 -0.58 8.22 7.65
C LEU A 40 -2.04 8.18 7.24
N GLN A 41 -2.85 7.35 7.94
CA GLN A 41 -4.24 7.12 7.57
C GLN A 41 -5.23 7.93 8.39
N GLY A 42 -6.16 8.61 7.72
CA GLY A 42 -7.40 9.17 8.26
C GLY A 42 -7.18 10.14 9.42
N VAL A 43 -8.20 10.27 10.29
CA VAL A 43 -8.19 11.23 11.41
C VAL A 43 -7.03 11.02 12.39
N SER A 44 -6.69 9.76 12.70
CA SER A 44 -5.53 9.48 13.56
C SER A 44 -4.23 9.92 12.91
N GLY A 45 -4.09 9.71 11.61
CA GLY A 45 -2.96 10.19 10.84
C GLY A 45 -2.85 11.72 10.82
N LEU A 46 -3.98 12.40 10.61
CA LEU A 46 -4.04 13.87 10.65
C LEU A 46 -3.60 14.43 12.01
N ARG A 47 -3.99 13.78 13.12
CA ARG A 47 -3.54 14.19 14.46
C ARG A 47 -2.02 14.07 14.61
N VAL A 48 -1.44 12.96 14.17
CA VAL A 48 0.01 12.75 14.17
C VAL A 48 0.69 13.77 13.27
N ALA A 49 0.19 14.00 12.06
CA ALA A 49 0.74 15.00 11.13
C ALA A 49 0.72 16.42 11.74
N ARG A 50 -0.33 16.81 12.46
CA ARG A 50 -0.41 18.09 13.19
C ARG A 50 0.64 18.21 14.30
N VAL A 51 0.92 17.12 15.03
CA VAL A 51 1.97 17.11 16.04
C VAL A 51 3.33 17.30 15.39
N LEU A 52 3.61 16.57 14.31
CA LEU A 52 4.85 16.69 13.55
C LEU A 52 5.01 18.07 12.89
N ALA A 53 3.91 18.67 12.39
CA ALA A 53 3.92 20.02 11.84
C ALA A 53 4.38 21.07 12.88
N ARG A 54 3.84 20.98 14.09
CA ARG A 54 4.21 21.88 15.20
C ARG A 54 5.68 21.71 15.64
N ALA A 55 6.23 20.51 15.42
CA ALA A 55 7.64 20.23 15.67
C ALA A 55 8.56 20.58 14.49
N GLY A 56 8.02 21.03 13.34
CA GLY A 56 8.79 21.25 12.12
C GLY A 56 9.25 19.96 11.41
N GLU A 57 8.60 18.82 11.68
CA GLU A 57 9.03 17.48 11.26
C GLU A 57 8.12 16.83 10.19
N LEU A 58 7.49 17.63 9.33
CA LEU A 58 6.59 17.11 8.28
C LEU A 58 7.30 16.52 7.06
N THR A 59 8.59 16.72 6.90
CA THR A 59 9.32 16.19 5.74
C THR A 59 9.17 14.67 5.64
N GLY A 60 8.77 14.19 4.46
CA GLY A 60 8.53 12.76 4.22
C GLY A 60 7.22 12.22 4.82
N VAL A 61 6.33 13.09 5.32
CA VAL A 61 5.01 12.70 5.81
C VAL A 61 3.96 12.97 4.75
N ASP A 62 3.19 11.96 4.40
CA ASP A 62 2.04 12.00 3.51
C ASP A 62 0.78 11.60 4.28
N LEU A 63 -0.40 12.01 3.81
CA LEU A 63 -1.68 11.68 4.42
C LEU A 63 -2.63 11.03 3.41
N ASP A 64 -3.25 9.92 3.80
CA ASP A 64 -4.38 9.33 3.10
C ASP A 64 -5.66 9.63 3.91
N PRO A 65 -6.61 10.41 3.41
CA PRO A 65 -7.89 10.68 4.08
C PRO A 65 -8.66 9.41 4.46
N ALA A 66 -8.55 8.35 3.64
CA ALA A 66 -9.15 7.03 3.86
C ALA A 66 -10.68 7.05 4.07
N ALA A 67 -11.39 8.04 3.51
CA ALA A 67 -12.84 8.16 3.61
C ALA A 67 -13.58 6.96 3.00
N TYR A 68 -12.98 6.30 2.02
CA TYR A 68 -13.48 5.07 1.39
C TYR A 68 -13.61 3.87 2.36
N LEU A 69 -13.08 3.97 3.58
CA LEU A 69 -13.24 2.94 4.63
C LEU A 69 -14.60 3.02 5.32
N THR A 70 -15.30 4.13 5.23
CA THR A 70 -16.63 4.29 5.83
C THR A 70 -17.66 3.54 4.98
N ARG A 71 -18.28 2.52 5.58
CA ARG A 71 -19.28 1.69 4.89
C ARG A 71 -20.56 2.48 4.64
N GLY A 72 -20.97 2.60 3.38
CA GLY A 72 -22.37 2.59 2.98
C GLY A 72 -23.15 3.90 3.00
N LYS A 73 -22.57 5.06 3.17
CA LYS A 73 -23.24 6.33 2.86
C LYS A 73 -22.29 7.24 2.09
N ALA A 74 -22.80 7.81 1.01
CA ALA A 74 -22.11 8.80 0.17
C ALA A 74 -21.98 10.17 0.90
N ARG A 75 -21.54 10.14 2.15
CA ARG A 75 -21.15 11.34 2.89
C ARG A 75 -19.70 11.18 3.33
N PRO A 76 -18.88 12.22 3.16
CA PRO A 76 -17.59 12.25 3.84
C PRO A 76 -17.86 11.95 5.32
N PRO A 77 -17.00 11.15 6.00
CA PRO A 77 -17.20 10.87 7.40
C PRO A 77 -17.30 12.20 8.14
N VAL A 78 -18.43 12.44 8.77
CA VAL A 78 -18.57 13.53 9.72
C VAL A 78 -17.61 13.20 10.84
N VAL A 79 -16.50 13.91 10.88
CA VAL A 79 -15.41 13.71 11.86
C VAL A 79 -15.91 13.88 13.29
N ALA A 80 -17.02 14.60 13.49
CA ALA A 80 -17.69 14.83 14.76
C ALA A 80 -17.98 13.53 15.53
N GLY A 81 -18.60 12.53 14.89
CA GLY A 81 -18.93 11.26 15.55
C GLY A 81 -17.71 10.40 15.91
N GLN A 82 -16.59 10.54 15.16
CA GLN A 82 -15.34 9.84 15.50
C GLN A 82 -14.55 10.52 16.63
N LEU A 83 -14.83 11.79 16.91
CA LEU A 83 -14.23 12.54 18.01
C LEU A 83 -15.08 12.46 19.30
N GLY A 84 -16.23 11.79 19.28
CA GLY A 84 -17.17 11.75 20.39
C GLY A 84 -17.85 13.12 20.66
N LEU A 85 -17.87 14.00 19.67
CA LEU A 85 -18.50 15.29 19.72
C LEU A 85 -19.74 15.25 18.81
N ASP A 86 -20.93 15.25 19.40
CA ASP A 86 -22.22 15.42 18.71
C ASP A 86 -22.43 16.90 18.31
N LEU A 87 -21.52 17.40 17.49
CA LEU A 87 -21.61 18.75 16.97
C LEU A 87 -22.00 18.67 15.49
N ASP A 88 -22.97 19.48 15.07
CA ASP A 88 -23.27 19.83 13.67
C ASP A 88 -22.09 20.63 13.09
N LEU A 89 -20.92 20.00 13.00
CA LEU A 89 -19.76 20.61 12.36
C LEU A 89 -19.93 20.53 10.85
N PRO A 90 -19.55 21.58 10.10
CA PRO A 90 -19.50 21.52 8.65
C PRO A 90 -18.68 20.31 8.20
N ALA A 91 -19.04 19.74 7.06
CA ALA A 91 -18.33 18.60 6.49
C ALA A 91 -16.81 18.89 6.49
N PHE A 92 -16.04 18.02 7.15
CA PHE A 92 -14.60 18.23 7.30
C PHE A 92 -13.93 18.21 5.93
N ASP A 93 -13.30 19.31 5.53
CA ASP A 93 -12.56 19.41 4.28
C ASP A 93 -11.15 18.84 4.44
N TRP A 94 -10.98 17.64 3.89
CA TRP A 94 -9.69 16.97 3.90
C TRP A 94 -8.65 17.66 3.03
N VAL A 95 -9.06 18.31 1.95
CA VAL A 95 -8.17 19.02 1.03
C VAL A 95 -7.61 20.26 1.72
N GLU A 96 -8.50 21.06 2.32
CA GLU A 96 -8.12 22.23 3.09
C GLU A 96 -7.17 21.88 4.26
N ALA A 97 -7.54 20.87 5.07
CA ALA A 97 -6.72 20.45 6.22
C ALA A 97 -5.31 19.97 5.86
N GLN A 98 -5.13 19.37 4.69
CA GLN A 98 -3.82 18.95 4.19
C GLN A 98 -3.04 20.14 3.62
N ALA A 99 -3.71 21.05 2.92
CA ALA A 99 -3.11 22.27 2.38
C ALA A 99 -2.62 23.19 3.51
N GLU A 100 -3.41 23.39 4.55
CA GLU A 100 -3.04 24.17 5.74
C GLU A 100 -1.80 23.61 6.47
N LEU A 101 -1.63 22.29 6.46
CA LEU A 101 -0.45 21.64 7.01
C LEU A 101 0.79 21.79 6.12
N GLY A 102 0.65 22.25 4.87
CA GLY A 102 1.74 22.32 3.91
C GLY A 102 2.26 20.96 3.47
N LEU A 103 1.39 19.94 3.41
CA LEU A 103 1.79 18.62 2.93
C LEU A 103 2.22 18.67 1.46
N PRO A 104 3.28 17.91 1.08
CA PRO A 104 3.81 17.96 -0.29
C PRO A 104 2.82 17.42 -1.33
N VAL A 105 1.91 16.54 -0.92
CA VAL A 105 0.82 16.01 -1.75
C VAL A 105 -0.49 16.11 -0.98
N VAL A 106 -1.44 16.82 -1.57
CA VAL A 106 -2.82 16.91 -1.09
C VAL A 106 -3.65 15.85 -1.78
N ARG A 107 -4.29 14.94 -1.03
CA ARG A 107 -5.10 13.85 -1.59
C ARG A 107 -6.58 14.07 -1.31
N THR A 108 -7.40 13.73 -2.31
CA THR A 108 -8.85 13.81 -2.14
C THR A 108 -9.38 12.64 -1.29
N SER A 109 -10.59 12.79 -0.78
CA SER A 109 -11.31 11.77 -0.01
C SER A 109 -12.25 10.96 -0.91
N GLY A 110 -11.74 10.41 -2.03
CA GLY A 110 -12.55 9.73 -3.04
C GLY A 110 -13.42 8.57 -2.52
N PRO A 111 -14.53 8.28 -3.19
CA PRO A 111 -15.42 7.17 -2.85
C PRO A 111 -14.80 5.83 -3.23
N ARG A 112 -15.37 4.75 -2.69
CA ARG A 112 -15.10 3.41 -3.19
C ARG A 112 -15.92 3.14 -4.45
N LEU A 113 -15.26 2.83 -5.56
CA LEU A 113 -15.85 2.58 -6.86
C LEU A 113 -15.83 1.10 -7.21
N ARG A 114 -17.00 0.54 -7.48
CA ARG A 114 -17.15 -0.83 -7.98
C ARG A 114 -16.99 -0.87 -9.48
N VAL A 115 -16.65 -2.03 -10.01
CA VAL A 115 -16.68 -2.26 -11.45
C VAL A 115 -18.05 -1.90 -12.03
N GLY A 116 -18.07 -1.17 -13.13
CA GLY A 116 -19.29 -0.68 -13.79
C GLY A 116 -19.69 0.73 -13.40
N GLN A 117 -19.14 1.32 -12.35
CA GLN A 117 -19.41 2.70 -11.93
C GLN A 117 -18.52 3.69 -12.71
N LEU A 118 -18.70 3.74 -14.02
CA LEU A 118 -17.87 4.58 -14.91
C LEU A 118 -18.21 6.07 -14.79
N ASP A 119 -19.48 6.40 -14.61
CA ASP A 119 -19.91 7.79 -14.52
C ASP A 119 -19.45 8.43 -13.20
N GLU A 120 -19.48 7.65 -12.09
CA GLU A 120 -18.93 8.09 -10.81
C GLU A 120 -17.41 8.25 -10.88
N LEU A 121 -16.71 7.35 -11.59
CA LEU A 121 -15.28 7.48 -11.83
C LEU A 121 -14.96 8.78 -12.58
N LYS A 122 -15.68 9.08 -13.66
CA LYS A 122 -15.52 10.32 -14.43
C LYS A 122 -15.81 11.54 -13.56
N ALA A 123 -16.94 11.53 -12.84
CA ALA A 123 -17.32 12.64 -11.96
C ALA A 123 -16.25 12.93 -10.89
N GLU A 124 -15.56 11.88 -10.37
CA GLU A 124 -14.47 12.08 -9.41
C GLU A 124 -13.21 12.63 -10.08
N LEU A 125 -12.89 12.19 -11.28
CA LEU A 125 -11.74 12.66 -12.05
C LEU A 125 -11.93 14.10 -12.55
N ASP A 126 -13.15 14.50 -12.91
CA ASP A 126 -13.49 15.83 -13.45
C ASP A 126 -13.71 16.88 -12.35
N ARG A 127 -13.80 16.46 -11.08
CA ARG A 127 -14.06 17.37 -9.97
C ARG A 127 -12.94 18.39 -9.82
N GLU A 128 -13.31 19.66 -9.74
CA GLU A 128 -12.39 20.77 -9.48
C GLU A 128 -12.07 20.92 -8.00
N TYR A 129 -10.87 21.35 -7.70
CA TYR A 129 -10.38 21.61 -6.35
C TYR A 129 -9.63 22.94 -6.31
N PRO A 130 -9.66 23.66 -5.18
CA PRO A 130 -9.04 24.99 -5.05
C PRO A 130 -7.50 24.95 -5.05
N VAL A 131 -6.92 23.77 -4.87
CA VAL A 131 -5.47 23.54 -4.88
C VAL A 131 -5.15 22.32 -5.74
N PRO A 132 -3.90 22.17 -6.24
CA PRO A 132 -3.48 20.95 -6.90
C PRO A 132 -3.63 19.74 -5.98
N VAL A 133 -4.26 18.68 -6.49
CA VAL A 133 -4.51 17.46 -5.74
C VAL A 133 -4.12 16.21 -6.51
N SER A 134 -3.79 15.15 -5.79
CA SER A 134 -3.82 13.78 -6.28
C SER A 134 -5.21 13.19 -6.02
N VAL A 135 -5.93 12.82 -7.08
CA VAL A 135 -7.29 12.27 -6.97
C VAL A 135 -7.23 10.85 -6.42
N THR A 136 -7.80 10.63 -5.25
CA THR A 136 -7.83 9.30 -4.64
C THR A 136 -8.95 8.46 -5.23
N LEU A 137 -8.61 7.36 -5.87
CA LEU A 137 -9.53 6.37 -6.43
C LEU A 137 -9.44 5.05 -5.65
N ALA A 138 -10.45 4.76 -4.85
CA ALA A 138 -10.55 3.48 -4.17
C ALA A 138 -11.34 2.49 -5.04
N LEU A 139 -10.63 1.63 -5.75
CA LEU A 139 -11.17 0.76 -6.80
C LEU A 139 -11.25 -0.70 -6.36
N ASP A 140 -12.35 -1.38 -6.68
CA ASP A 140 -12.36 -2.84 -6.60
C ASP A 140 -11.34 -3.42 -7.59
N GLY A 141 -10.61 -4.48 -7.19
CA GLY A 141 -9.57 -5.11 -8.02
C GLY A 141 -10.05 -5.60 -9.40
N GLY A 142 -11.36 -5.74 -9.60
CA GLY A 142 -11.95 -6.04 -10.90
C GLY A 142 -11.71 -4.98 -11.97
N TRP A 143 -11.43 -3.72 -11.59
CA TRP A 143 -11.04 -2.66 -12.53
C TRP A 143 -9.70 -2.95 -13.23
N LEU A 144 -8.84 -3.76 -12.63
CA LEU A 144 -7.59 -4.20 -13.24
C LEU A 144 -7.78 -5.37 -14.22
N GLY A 145 -8.95 -5.98 -14.26
CA GLY A 145 -9.25 -7.08 -15.17
C GLY A 145 -9.18 -6.68 -16.63
N SER A 146 -9.02 -7.69 -17.53
CA SER A 146 -8.80 -7.49 -18.96
C SER A 146 -9.84 -6.60 -19.65
N LYS A 147 -11.10 -6.70 -19.22
CA LYS A 147 -12.22 -5.92 -19.80
C LYS A 147 -12.24 -4.44 -19.35
N HIS A 148 -11.72 -4.14 -18.15
CA HIS A 148 -11.90 -2.82 -17.53
C HIS A 148 -10.62 -2.00 -17.45
N SER A 149 -9.44 -2.64 -17.42
CA SER A 149 -8.16 -1.92 -17.30
C SER A 149 -7.86 -1.01 -18.48
N GLY A 150 -8.37 -1.32 -19.67
CA GLY A 150 -8.28 -0.44 -20.87
C GLY A 150 -9.11 0.83 -20.67
N VAL A 151 -10.37 0.67 -20.28
CA VAL A 151 -11.30 1.77 -20.01
C VAL A 151 -10.76 2.67 -18.90
N LEU A 152 -10.30 2.08 -17.78
CA LEU A 152 -9.67 2.85 -16.70
C LEU A 152 -8.47 3.68 -17.20
N ALA A 153 -7.57 3.08 -17.98
CA ALA A 153 -6.41 3.78 -18.53
C ALA A 153 -6.81 4.92 -19.49
N GLU A 154 -7.91 4.78 -20.22
CA GLU A 154 -8.46 5.84 -21.07
C GLU A 154 -9.02 7.00 -20.25
N GLN A 155 -9.78 6.71 -19.20
CA GLN A 155 -10.32 7.76 -18.31
C GLN A 155 -9.20 8.52 -17.61
N LEU A 156 -8.18 7.82 -17.09
CA LEU A 156 -7.02 8.47 -16.47
C LEU A 156 -6.26 9.36 -17.46
N ARG A 157 -6.15 8.92 -18.73
CA ARG A 157 -5.52 9.71 -19.78
C ARG A 157 -6.33 10.96 -20.13
N ALA A 158 -7.64 10.83 -20.20
CA ALA A 158 -8.53 11.95 -20.53
C ALA A 158 -8.55 13.01 -19.42
N ALA A 159 -8.53 12.57 -18.16
CA ALA A 159 -8.54 13.47 -17.02
C ALA A 159 -7.22 14.24 -16.85
N ASP A 160 -6.09 13.69 -17.32
CA ASP A 160 -4.75 14.30 -17.26
C ASP A 160 -4.37 14.80 -15.85
N ARG A 161 -4.65 13.99 -14.81
CA ARG A 161 -4.43 14.32 -13.40
C ARG A 161 -3.52 13.33 -12.70
N ASP A 162 -2.92 13.78 -11.60
CA ASP A 162 -2.24 12.91 -10.63
C ASP A 162 -3.27 12.08 -9.86
N VAL A 163 -2.97 10.80 -9.66
CA VAL A 163 -3.91 9.83 -9.09
C VAL A 163 -3.26 8.98 -8.01
N SER A 164 -3.99 8.80 -6.91
CA SER A 164 -3.65 7.87 -5.83
C SER A 164 -4.62 6.69 -5.85
N LEU A 165 -4.13 5.50 -6.17
CA LEU A 165 -4.93 4.28 -6.23
C LEU A 165 -4.92 3.53 -4.90
N VAL A 166 -6.11 3.14 -4.45
CA VAL A 166 -6.32 2.17 -3.38
C VAL A 166 -7.07 0.98 -3.97
N LEU A 167 -6.45 -0.18 -3.97
CA LEU A 167 -7.05 -1.39 -4.54
C LEU A 167 -7.77 -2.21 -3.47
N GLY A 168 -8.95 -2.70 -3.80
CA GLY A 168 -9.80 -3.46 -2.89
C GLY A 168 -10.16 -4.84 -3.42
N ALA A 169 -10.09 -5.83 -2.53
CA ALA A 169 -10.61 -7.18 -2.74
C ALA A 169 -10.80 -7.87 -1.39
N PRO A 170 -11.55 -9.00 -1.35
CA PRO A 170 -11.67 -9.81 -0.13
C PRO A 170 -10.31 -10.30 0.40
N PHE A 171 -9.36 -10.61 -0.50
CA PHE A 171 -8.02 -11.12 -0.16
C PHE A 171 -6.93 -10.27 -0.84
N ASP A 172 -6.47 -10.65 -2.02
CA ASP A 172 -5.46 -9.93 -2.79
C ASP A 172 -6.11 -9.24 -4.00
N PRO A 173 -6.01 -7.90 -4.13
CA PRO A 173 -6.58 -7.17 -5.27
C PRO A 173 -5.92 -7.54 -6.61
N VAL A 174 -4.74 -8.14 -6.59
CA VAL A 174 -3.98 -8.57 -7.77
C VAL A 174 -3.78 -10.10 -7.81
N ASP A 175 -4.84 -10.81 -7.47
CA ASP A 175 -4.90 -12.27 -7.32
C ASP A 175 -4.80 -13.07 -8.64
N SER A 176 -4.68 -12.41 -9.78
CA SER A 176 -4.56 -13.04 -11.10
C SER A 176 -3.58 -12.32 -12.01
N SER A 177 -2.99 -13.06 -12.96
CA SER A 177 -2.07 -12.50 -13.95
C SER A 177 -2.70 -11.37 -14.76
N TYR A 178 -3.98 -11.46 -15.09
CA TYR A 178 -4.69 -10.39 -15.82
C TYR A 178 -4.75 -9.08 -15.03
N LYS A 179 -4.95 -9.15 -13.71
CA LYS A 179 -4.97 -7.95 -12.86
C LYS A 179 -3.57 -7.36 -12.69
N VAL A 180 -2.54 -8.20 -12.61
CA VAL A 180 -1.14 -7.75 -12.63
C VAL A 180 -0.84 -7.00 -13.93
N LEU A 181 -1.22 -7.58 -15.09
CA LEU A 181 -1.05 -6.91 -16.39
C LEU A 181 -1.84 -5.61 -16.49
N GLY A 182 -3.06 -5.57 -15.91
CA GLY A 182 -3.86 -4.34 -15.81
C GLY A 182 -3.14 -3.27 -15.01
N LEU A 183 -2.60 -3.59 -13.84
CA LEU A 183 -1.81 -2.67 -13.03
C LEU A 183 -0.57 -2.17 -13.80
N ARG A 184 0.19 -3.06 -14.41
CA ARG A 184 1.36 -2.69 -15.24
C ARG A 184 0.98 -1.73 -16.38
N ARG A 185 -0.20 -1.89 -16.99
CA ARG A 185 -0.71 -0.95 -18.01
C ARG A 185 -0.88 0.46 -17.45
N LEU A 186 -1.44 0.59 -16.25
CA LEU A 186 -1.61 1.89 -15.60
C LEU A 186 -0.26 2.52 -15.23
N LEU A 187 0.67 1.72 -14.71
CA LEU A 187 2.02 2.18 -14.37
C LEU A 187 2.78 2.68 -15.60
N ARG A 188 2.69 1.96 -16.73
CA ARG A 188 3.28 2.39 -18.00
C ARG A 188 2.61 3.64 -18.56
N TRP A 189 1.32 3.84 -18.29
CA TRP A 189 0.65 5.10 -18.62
C TRP A 189 1.27 6.26 -17.84
N SER A 190 1.39 6.15 -16.53
CA SER A 190 2.04 7.14 -15.66
C SER A 190 3.45 7.47 -16.14
N ALA A 191 4.30 6.46 -16.35
CA ALA A 191 5.67 6.65 -16.82
C ALA A 191 5.76 7.38 -18.18
N ARG A 192 4.77 7.20 -19.06
CA ARG A 192 4.76 7.83 -20.40
C ARG A 192 4.20 9.25 -20.40
N THR A 193 3.26 9.55 -19.52
CA THR A 193 2.60 10.86 -19.46
C THR A 193 3.28 11.82 -18.49
N GLY A 194 4.14 11.31 -17.60
CA GLY A 194 4.73 12.08 -16.51
C GLY A 194 3.75 12.43 -15.39
N ARG A 195 2.50 11.91 -15.45
CA ARG A 195 1.53 12.06 -14.37
C ARG A 195 1.84 11.12 -13.23
N SER A 196 1.67 11.62 -12.00
CA SER A 196 1.89 10.81 -10.82
C SER A 196 0.82 9.73 -10.69
N LEU A 197 1.25 8.48 -10.53
CA LEU A 197 0.40 7.37 -10.11
C LEU A 197 0.96 6.80 -8.82
N GLU A 198 0.22 6.97 -7.75
CA GLU A 198 0.58 6.47 -6.43
C GLU A 198 -0.22 5.21 -6.10
N LEU A 199 0.39 4.27 -5.40
CA LEU A 199 -0.28 3.09 -4.85
C LEU A 199 -0.34 3.22 -3.33
N LEU A 200 -1.52 3.45 -2.80
CA LEU A 200 -1.75 3.52 -1.36
C LEU A 200 -2.26 2.17 -0.84
N ARG A 201 -1.97 1.85 0.42
CA ARG A 201 -2.41 0.60 1.06
C ARG A 201 -2.10 -0.62 0.21
N THR A 202 -0.89 -0.71 -0.28
CA THR A 202 -0.46 -1.83 -1.11
C THR A 202 0.33 -2.87 -0.31
N GLY A 203 0.45 -4.06 -0.87
CA GLY A 203 1.38 -5.10 -0.41
C GLY A 203 2.77 -4.96 -1.04
N PRO A 204 3.60 -6.02 -1.01
CA PRO A 204 4.96 -5.99 -1.58
C PRO A 204 5.00 -5.76 -3.09
N ILE A 205 3.88 -5.94 -3.79
CA ILE A 205 3.72 -5.57 -5.20
C ILE A 205 4.02 -4.08 -5.45
N GLY A 206 3.96 -3.23 -4.41
CA GLY A 206 4.42 -1.85 -4.47
C GLY A 206 5.89 -1.72 -4.84
N ILE A 207 6.73 -2.71 -4.51
CA ILE A 207 8.17 -2.66 -4.80
C ILE A 207 8.43 -2.70 -6.33
N PRO A 208 7.96 -3.70 -7.10
CA PRO A 208 8.12 -3.66 -8.55
C PRO A 208 7.30 -2.54 -9.22
N ALA A 209 6.23 -2.06 -8.58
CA ALA A 209 5.43 -0.98 -9.14
C ALA A 209 6.22 0.33 -9.27
N ILE A 210 7.08 0.68 -8.30
CA ILE A 210 7.92 1.89 -8.38
C ILE A 210 8.97 1.79 -9.50
N ALA A 211 9.49 0.60 -9.78
CA ALA A 211 10.40 0.39 -10.91
C ALA A 211 9.67 0.50 -12.26
N THR A 212 8.36 0.24 -12.31
CA THR A 212 7.56 0.27 -13.54
C THR A 212 6.89 1.63 -13.81
N GLY A 213 6.90 2.58 -12.84
CA GLY A 213 6.37 3.92 -13.08
C GLY A 213 5.42 4.46 -12.00
N ALA A 214 5.22 3.76 -10.88
CA ALA A 214 4.58 4.38 -9.73
C ALA A 214 5.50 5.46 -9.14
N SER A 215 4.94 6.64 -8.86
CA SER A 215 5.67 7.73 -8.19
C SER A 215 5.81 7.46 -6.68
N LEU A 216 4.86 6.73 -6.11
CA LEU A 216 4.83 6.33 -4.71
C LEU A 216 4.18 4.95 -4.56
N ALA A 217 4.73 4.12 -3.67
CA ALA A 217 4.05 2.94 -3.14
C ALA A 217 4.07 2.99 -1.61
N ALA A 218 2.90 3.14 -1.01
CA ALA A 218 2.70 3.14 0.44
C ALA A 218 2.30 1.73 0.90
N ILE A 219 3.27 0.99 1.46
CA ILE A 219 3.13 -0.43 1.81
C ILE A 219 2.63 -0.58 3.24
N GLY A 220 1.51 -1.27 3.40
CA GLY A 220 0.90 -1.51 4.71
C GLY A 220 1.68 -2.52 5.55
N LEU A 221 2.03 -2.13 6.77
CA LEU A 221 2.74 -3.01 7.73
C LEU A 221 1.80 -3.92 8.54
N SER A 222 0.49 -3.86 8.31
CA SER A 222 -0.49 -4.76 8.92
C SER A 222 -1.48 -5.25 7.87
N SER A 223 -2.11 -6.39 8.12
CA SER A 223 -3.09 -6.97 7.18
C SER A 223 -4.22 -6.01 6.83
N SER A 224 -4.67 -5.19 7.78
CA SER A 224 -5.72 -4.20 7.55
C SER A 224 -5.27 -2.97 6.75
N THR A 225 -3.98 -2.81 6.51
CA THR A 225 -3.40 -1.65 5.80
C THR A 225 -2.79 -1.99 4.44
N ARG A 226 -2.83 -3.27 4.00
CA ARG A 226 -2.21 -3.71 2.73
C ARG A 226 -3.14 -3.62 1.53
N HIS A 227 -4.43 -3.58 1.75
CA HIS A 227 -5.45 -3.38 0.71
C HIS A 227 -6.78 -3.00 1.35
N LEU A 228 -7.71 -2.52 0.54
CA LEU A 228 -9.05 -2.26 0.99
C LEU A 228 -9.82 -3.59 1.06
N GLY A 229 -10.16 -4.02 2.28
CA GLY A 229 -10.90 -5.26 2.50
C GLY A 229 -12.26 -5.27 1.79
N GLY A 230 -12.58 -6.40 1.18
CA GLY A 230 -13.93 -6.69 0.68
C GLY A 230 -14.81 -7.33 1.75
N PRO A 231 -16.11 -7.49 1.49
CA PRO A 231 -16.96 -8.33 2.32
C PRO A 231 -16.43 -9.77 2.26
N VAL A 232 -16.00 -10.27 3.40
CA VAL A 232 -15.63 -11.68 3.54
C VAL A 232 -16.92 -12.46 3.80
N ALA A 233 -17.24 -13.43 2.96
CA ALA A 233 -18.32 -14.36 3.22
C ALA A 233 -18.08 -15.06 4.57
N ARG A 234 -19.06 -15.02 5.48
CA ARG A 234 -19.00 -15.81 6.71
C ARG A 234 -18.95 -17.28 6.33
N ARG A 235 -17.99 -18.02 6.86
CA ARG A 235 -17.97 -19.47 6.73
C ARG A 235 -19.27 -20.04 7.30
N ALA A 236 -19.90 -20.91 6.54
CA ALA A 236 -21.16 -21.53 6.94
C ALA A 236 -21.02 -22.46 8.16
N ASP A 237 -19.81 -22.97 8.39
CA ASP A 237 -19.50 -23.90 9.49
C ASP A 237 -19.37 -23.22 10.87
N GLY A 238 -19.44 -21.90 10.94
CA GLY A 238 -19.32 -21.17 12.19
C GLY A 238 -17.94 -21.25 12.88
N VAL A 239 -17.02 -22.06 12.37
CA VAL A 239 -15.69 -22.26 12.94
C VAL A 239 -14.84 -21.02 12.67
N ARG A 240 -14.39 -20.36 13.74
CA ARG A 240 -13.44 -19.25 13.62
C ARG A 240 -12.02 -19.82 13.48
N PRO A 241 -11.32 -19.49 12.39
CA PRO A 241 -9.94 -19.93 12.26
C PRO A 241 -9.10 -19.32 13.39
N LYS A 242 -8.18 -20.09 13.94
CA LYS A 242 -7.19 -19.60 14.92
C LYS A 242 -6.47 -18.38 14.35
N ARG A 243 -6.23 -17.40 15.20
CA ARG A 243 -5.54 -16.19 14.83
C ARG A 243 -4.03 -16.38 15.04
N SER A 244 -3.26 -15.86 14.13
CA SER A 244 -1.79 -15.86 14.20
C SER A 244 -1.29 -14.52 13.68
N PRO A 245 -0.15 -14.01 14.17
CA PRO A 245 0.46 -12.84 13.57
C PRO A 245 0.78 -13.13 12.10
N GLN A 246 0.65 -12.12 11.26
CA GLN A 246 1.18 -12.17 9.90
C GLN A 246 2.54 -11.48 9.90
N VAL A 247 3.54 -12.12 9.35
CA VAL A 247 4.91 -11.63 9.28
C VAL A 247 5.43 -11.63 7.84
N PHE A 248 6.17 -10.62 7.49
CA PHE A 248 6.82 -10.51 6.21
C PHE A 248 8.00 -11.50 6.15
N VAL A 249 8.02 -12.35 5.14
CA VAL A 249 9.13 -13.28 4.86
C VAL A 249 9.93 -12.70 3.70
N PRO A 250 11.10 -12.06 3.94
CA PRO A 250 11.86 -11.35 2.91
C PRO A 250 12.21 -12.23 1.70
N ARG A 251 12.62 -13.47 1.97
CA ARG A 251 12.98 -14.45 0.93
C ARG A 251 11.81 -14.89 0.05
N LEU A 252 10.55 -14.73 0.52
CA LEU A 252 9.34 -14.98 -0.26
C LEU A 252 8.74 -13.71 -0.86
N LEU A 253 9.24 -12.54 -0.49
CA LEU A 253 8.62 -11.25 -0.79
C LEU A 253 7.12 -11.22 -0.44
N HIS A 254 6.73 -11.91 0.61
CA HIS A 254 5.32 -12.10 0.95
C HIS A 254 5.09 -12.23 2.46
N TRP A 255 3.87 -11.88 2.90
CA TRP A 255 3.43 -12.13 4.27
C TRP A 255 2.89 -13.54 4.44
N GLN A 256 3.35 -14.22 5.48
CA GLN A 256 2.83 -15.51 5.92
C GLN A 256 2.19 -15.37 7.31
N ARG A 257 1.21 -16.22 7.61
CA ARG A 257 0.76 -16.38 8.99
C ARG A 257 1.85 -17.14 9.74
N GLY A 258 2.11 -16.76 10.99
CA GLY A 258 3.15 -17.43 11.79
C GLY A 258 2.97 -18.95 11.84
N ILE A 259 1.74 -19.42 12.05
CA ILE A 259 1.41 -20.85 12.09
C ILE A 259 1.53 -21.59 10.74
N ASP A 260 1.68 -20.88 9.65
CA ASP A 260 1.85 -21.47 8.31
C ASP A 260 3.33 -21.42 7.86
N LEU A 261 4.23 -20.94 8.73
CA LEU A 261 5.67 -20.89 8.44
C LEU A 261 6.24 -22.32 8.34
N LYS A 262 6.87 -22.62 7.23
CA LYS A 262 7.60 -23.88 7.03
C LYS A 262 9.00 -23.77 7.63
N ALA A 263 9.61 -24.92 7.98
CA ALA A 263 10.91 -24.97 8.62
C ALA A 263 12.01 -24.19 7.87
N GLY A 264 12.04 -24.24 6.53
CA GLY A 264 13.02 -23.51 5.70
C GLY A 264 12.80 -21.98 5.63
N LEU A 265 11.74 -21.45 6.25
CA LEU A 265 11.37 -20.02 6.19
C LEU A 265 11.57 -19.27 7.51
N THR A 266 12.03 -19.96 8.55
CA THR A 266 12.13 -19.38 9.89
C THR A 266 13.36 -18.50 10.09
N ASP A 267 14.36 -18.63 9.25
CA ASP A 267 15.58 -17.83 9.30
C ASP A 267 15.35 -16.43 8.74
N CYS A 268 15.61 -15.44 9.58
CA CYS A 268 15.54 -14.03 9.19
C CYS A 268 16.67 -13.28 9.89
N GLY A 269 17.55 -12.67 9.09
CA GLY A 269 18.70 -11.89 9.57
C GLY A 269 18.38 -10.44 9.92
N CYS A 270 17.11 -9.97 9.82
CA CYS A 270 16.80 -8.58 10.10
C CYS A 270 17.11 -8.20 11.55
N ALA A 271 17.41 -6.92 11.79
CA ALA A 271 17.83 -6.42 13.10
C ALA A 271 16.83 -6.76 14.24
N ALA A 272 15.52 -6.87 13.97
CA ALA A 272 14.53 -7.29 14.97
C ALA A 272 14.68 -8.76 15.37
N CYS A 273 14.91 -9.63 14.37
CA CYS A 273 15.12 -11.07 14.62
C CYS A 273 16.46 -11.35 15.27
N ALA A 274 17.53 -10.66 14.86
CA ALA A 274 18.84 -10.74 15.47
C ALA A 274 18.80 -10.35 16.97
N ARG A 275 18.13 -9.25 17.32
CA ARG A 275 17.95 -8.84 18.73
C ARG A 275 17.14 -9.85 19.55
N ALA A 276 16.16 -10.49 18.94
CA ALA A 276 15.32 -11.49 19.62
C ALA A 276 15.99 -12.87 19.74
N GLY A 277 17.04 -13.15 18.98
CA GLY A 277 17.74 -14.43 18.99
C GLY A 277 16.93 -15.64 18.50
N SER A 278 15.80 -15.42 17.80
CA SER A 278 14.85 -16.50 17.50
C SER A 278 14.18 -16.44 16.11
N GLY A 279 14.71 -15.66 15.18
CA GLY A 279 14.18 -15.60 13.82
C GLY A 279 12.65 -15.38 13.78
N LEU A 280 11.98 -16.02 12.81
CA LEU A 280 10.52 -15.97 12.66
C LEU A 280 9.78 -17.02 13.50
N GLN A 281 10.45 -18.00 14.08
CA GLN A 281 9.85 -19.07 14.90
C GLN A 281 9.04 -18.51 16.06
N ARG A 282 9.43 -17.36 16.63
CA ARG A 282 8.69 -16.67 17.71
C ARG A 282 7.26 -16.28 17.34
N PHE A 283 6.93 -16.28 16.04
CA PHE A 283 5.61 -15.95 15.53
C PHE A 283 4.78 -17.19 15.17
N ASP A 284 5.34 -18.39 15.30
CA ASP A 284 4.62 -19.66 15.11
C ASP A 284 3.74 -19.96 16.34
N VAL A 285 2.72 -19.13 16.48
CA VAL A 285 1.77 -19.19 17.60
C VAL A 285 0.35 -18.98 17.11
N ALA A 286 -0.58 -19.69 17.73
CA ALA A 286 -2.00 -19.64 17.41
C ALA A 286 -2.81 -19.17 18.62
N TYR A 287 -3.77 -18.29 18.39
CA TYR A 287 -4.66 -17.72 19.41
C TYR A 287 -6.12 -17.93 19.02
N ASP A 288 -6.94 -18.26 19.99
CA ASP A 288 -8.38 -18.50 19.76
C ASP A 288 -9.16 -17.18 19.57
N THR A 289 -8.72 -16.10 20.20
CA THR A 289 -9.42 -14.82 20.16
C THR A 289 -8.68 -13.75 19.40
N THR A 290 -7.64 -13.18 20.00
CA THR A 290 -6.84 -12.09 19.41
C THR A 290 -5.36 -12.34 19.63
N VAL A 291 -4.53 -11.96 18.65
CA VAL A 291 -3.08 -11.93 18.84
C VAL A 291 -2.75 -10.88 19.90
N PRO A 292 -1.95 -11.18 20.94
CA PRO A 292 -1.52 -10.23 21.97
C PRO A 292 -0.88 -8.97 21.38
N ALA A 293 -0.97 -7.86 22.13
CA ALA A 293 -0.53 -6.55 21.64
C ALA A 293 0.99 -6.48 21.43
N ASP A 294 1.76 -7.09 22.33
CA ASP A 294 3.21 -7.21 22.28
C ASP A 294 3.68 -8.03 21.08
N ILE A 295 3.04 -9.17 20.81
CA ILE A 295 3.32 -10.00 19.63
C ILE A 295 2.98 -9.24 18.33
N ARG A 296 1.86 -8.49 18.30
CA ARG A 296 1.54 -7.64 17.15
C ARG A 296 2.56 -6.51 16.96
N ALA A 297 3.05 -5.93 18.05
CA ALA A 297 4.08 -4.89 17.99
C ALA A 297 5.40 -5.47 17.47
N ALA A 298 5.83 -6.62 18.00
CA ALA A 298 7.03 -7.33 17.54
C ALA A 298 6.95 -7.73 16.05
N ALA A 299 5.78 -8.20 15.59
CA ALA A 299 5.56 -8.54 14.19
C ALA A 299 5.66 -7.29 13.29
N ARG A 300 5.04 -6.15 13.67
CA ARG A 300 5.16 -4.90 12.92
C ARG A 300 6.58 -4.36 12.88
N GLU A 301 7.32 -4.45 13.99
CA GLU A 301 8.73 -4.04 14.02
C GLU A 301 9.56 -4.89 13.08
N HIS A 302 9.39 -6.21 13.13
CA HIS A 302 10.02 -7.14 12.20
C HIS A 302 9.66 -6.78 10.74
N ASP A 303 8.37 -6.68 10.41
CA ASP A 303 7.88 -6.38 9.05
C ASP A 303 8.50 -5.09 8.51
N SER A 304 8.55 -4.05 9.36
CA SER A 304 9.13 -2.76 8.99
C SER A 304 10.63 -2.87 8.68
N LEU A 305 11.41 -3.56 9.53
CA LEU A 305 12.85 -3.70 9.33
C LEU A 305 13.16 -4.61 8.14
N ALA A 306 12.53 -5.75 8.06
CA ALA A 306 12.76 -6.72 6.98
C ALA A 306 12.38 -6.17 5.60
N LEU A 307 11.26 -5.45 5.51
CA LEU A 307 10.85 -4.77 4.27
C LEU A 307 11.83 -3.65 3.89
N ALA A 308 12.31 -2.87 4.86
CA ALA A 308 13.28 -1.81 4.60
C ALA A 308 14.61 -2.36 4.09
N GLU A 309 15.06 -3.51 4.60
CA GLU A 309 16.26 -4.20 4.11
C GLU A 309 16.12 -4.64 2.65
N VAL A 310 14.98 -5.25 2.27
CA VAL A 310 14.69 -5.60 0.86
C VAL A 310 14.75 -4.35 -0.02
N LEU A 311 14.12 -3.26 0.41
CA LEU A 311 14.13 -2.00 -0.34
C LEU A 311 15.53 -1.39 -0.44
N HIS A 312 16.32 -1.49 0.62
CA HIS A 312 17.72 -1.03 0.59
C HIS A 312 18.53 -1.82 -0.43
N THR A 313 18.40 -3.15 -0.45
CA THR A 313 19.07 -4.02 -1.44
C THR A 313 18.71 -3.61 -2.87
N VAL A 314 17.42 -3.43 -3.15
CA VAL A 314 16.95 -3.01 -4.49
C VAL A 314 17.49 -1.62 -4.86
N ARG A 315 17.47 -0.66 -3.94
CA ARG A 315 17.94 0.72 -4.21
C ARG A 315 19.46 0.82 -4.38
N ALA A 316 20.21 -0.02 -3.68
CA ALA A 316 21.66 -0.06 -3.74
C ALA A 316 22.18 -0.79 -4.98
N ALA A 317 21.34 -1.58 -5.66
CA ALA A 317 21.73 -2.33 -6.85
C ALA A 317 22.05 -1.39 -8.02
N THR A 318 23.02 -1.79 -8.84
CA THR A 318 23.39 -1.08 -10.07
C THR A 318 22.23 -1.03 -11.07
N ASP A 319 21.47 -2.12 -11.15
CA ASP A 319 20.20 -2.22 -11.87
C ASP A 319 19.10 -2.72 -10.93
N PRO A 320 18.24 -1.84 -10.44
CA PRO A 320 17.13 -2.20 -9.56
C PRO A 320 16.08 -3.11 -10.18
N GLU A 321 15.87 -3.07 -11.51
CA GLU A 321 14.91 -3.93 -12.19
C GLU A 321 15.42 -5.35 -12.26
N ASP A 322 16.70 -5.54 -12.61
CA ASP A 322 17.35 -6.84 -12.62
C ASP A 322 17.42 -7.45 -11.22
N GLU A 323 17.75 -6.66 -10.19
CA GLU A 323 17.76 -7.14 -8.80
C GLU A 323 16.36 -7.58 -8.35
N LEU A 324 15.32 -6.82 -8.71
CA LEU A 324 13.94 -7.22 -8.44
C LEU A 324 13.53 -8.49 -9.18
N ALA A 325 13.96 -8.65 -10.43
CA ALA A 325 13.68 -9.86 -11.19
C ALA A 325 14.32 -11.08 -10.52
N LYS A 326 15.58 -10.97 -10.09
CA LYS A 326 16.29 -11.99 -9.32
C LYS A 326 15.57 -12.31 -8.01
N LEU A 327 15.25 -11.32 -7.19
CA LEU A 327 14.53 -11.53 -5.92
C LEU A 327 13.19 -12.24 -6.13
N ARG A 328 12.44 -11.90 -7.21
CA ARG A 328 11.18 -12.60 -7.54
C ARG A 328 11.42 -14.05 -7.95
N GLN A 329 12.49 -14.32 -8.71
CA GLN A 329 12.83 -15.68 -9.09
C GLN A 329 13.22 -16.51 -7.87
N ASP A 330 14.13 -16.01 -7.03
CA ASP A 330 14.55 -16.65 -5.79
C ASP A 330 13.35 -16.97 -4.87
N ALA A 331 12.37 -16.04 -4.80
CA ALA A 331 11.15 -16.24 -4.01
C ALA A 331 10.25 -17.34 -4.58
N ARG A 332 10.16 -17.47 -5.91
CA ARG A 332 9.39 -18.56 -6.57
C ARG A 332 10.06 -19.91 -6.34
N ASP A 333 11.37 -19.98 -6.50
CA ASP A 333 12.14 -21.20 -6.35
C ASP A 333 12.05 -21.71 -4.90
N LEU A 334 12.26 -20.83 -3.93
CA LEU A 334 12.10 -21.15 -2.52
C LEU A 334 10.68 -21.62 -2.19
N ALA A 335 9.66 -20.96 -2.72
CA ALA A 335 8.28 -21.35 -2.47
C ALA A 335 7.95 -22.73 -3.04
N ALA A 336 8.50 -23.06 -4.22
CA ALA A 336 8.38 -24.39 -4.80
C ALA A 336 9.10 -25.45 -3.96
N GLU A 337 10.29 -25.15 -3.44
CA GLU A 337 11.06 -26.04 -2.55
C GLU A 337 10.28 -26.38 -1.27
N VAL A 338 9.58 -25.40 -0.68
CA VAL A 338 8.85 -25.61 0.58
C VAL A 338 7.34 -25.89 0.37
N ASP A 339 6.91 -26.15 -0.85
CA ASP A 339 5.51 -26.41 -1.23
C ASP A 339 4.55 -25.33 -0.70
N LEU A 340 4.79 -24.08 -1.09
CA LEU A 340 3.96 -22.93 -0.77
C LEU A 340 3.41 -22.25 -2.01
N ALA A 341 2.13 -21.86 -1.93
CA ALA A 341 1.54 -20.99 -2.93
C ALA A 341 2.10 -19.56 -2.78
N VAL A 342 2.53 -18.97 -3.87
CA VAL A 342 3.01 -17.58 -3.93
C VAL A 342 2.01 -16.65 -4.60
N PRO A 343 2.07 -15.35 -4.29
CA PRO A 343 1.26 -14.34 -4.98
C PRO A 343 1.48 -14.39 -6.50
N LYS A 344 0.40 -14.25 -7.27
CA LYS A 344 0.46 -14.32 -8.74
C LYS A 344 1.37 -13.27 -9.37
N TRP A 345 1.55 -12.14 -8.70
CA TRP A 345 2.40 -11.06 -9.21
C TRP A 345 3.90 -11.45 -9.28
N LEU A 346 4.36 -12.40 -8.47
CA LEU A 346 5.76 -12.84 -8.52
C LEU A 346 6.14 -13.43 -9.89
N GLY A 347 5.22 -14.15 -10.56
CA GLY A 347 5.46 -14.70 -11.90
C GLY A 347 4.90 -13.83 -13.03
N ALA A 348 3.81 -13.09 -12.80
CA ALA A 348 3.13 -12.34 -13.84
C ALA A 348 3.71 -10.91 -14.05
N TRP A 349 4.73 -10.53 -13.31
CA TRP A 349 5.36 -9.20 -13.47
C TRP A 349 6.36 -9.15 -14.63
N ASP A 350 6.89 -10.26 -15.08
CA ASP A 350 7.88 -10.40 -16.17
C ASP A 350 7.33 -10.14 -17.59
#